data_6bf3f6c5b5f2be53545cb006289885bb
#
_entry.id   6bf3f6c5b5f2be53545cb006289885bb
#
_cell.length_a   1.000
_cell.length_b   1.000
_cell.length_c   1.000
_cell.angle_alpha   90.00
_cell.angle_beta   90.00
_cell.angle_gamma   90.00
#
_symmetry.space_group_name_H-M   'P 1'
#
loop_
_entity.id
_entity.type
_entity.pdbx_description
1 polymer ?
#
loop_
_entity_poly.entity_id
_entity_poly.type
_entity_poly.pdbx_seq_one_letter_code
_entity_poly.pdbx_strand_id
1 'polypeptide(L)'
;MMRVALLTYSTKPRGGVVHTLYLAEAMARLGVDVTVWSLARSGDRGFFREINPAVTVRLVEFVDHPGDTVTDRILRSIETLRDAFTPADYDIVHAQDCISANAVGPCIRTIHHLDQFTTPVLAECHEKAIAEPYARICVSAAVAAEVRAGWGFDPVVIPNGVDAQRFSAAAAQEAGIRRWRDELGSYVLTVGGIEPRKGTLDLVEAYAMLRQRHPEVSLVIGGGETLFDYRDYRNAFERRCTELDVEPVILGAVADDELPGLVAGCDVFAFPSTKEGFGLAAMEALAAGRPVVTRDLPVLREVFGDTVGFAADPAGFAREMTAALEEPADPAPGRTLAAAMTWTQAAKTHVNFYRTLRTQDGPHP
;
A
#
# COMPACT_ATOMS: atom_id res chain seq x y z
N MET A 1 29.40 -3.80 8.80
CA MET A 1 28.17 -3.87 7.96
C MET A 1 27.15 -2.98 8.65
N MET A 2 26.39 -2.17 7.92
CA MET A 2 25.37 -1.30 8.53
C MET A 2 24.15 -2.15 8.94
N ARG A 3 23.76 -2.06 10.21
CA ARG A 3 22.61 -2.77 10.79
C ARG A 3 21.40 -1.86 10.76
N VAL A 4 20.35 -2.26 10.05
CA VAL A 4 19.14 -1.47 9.85
C VAL A 4 17.93 -2.21 10.43
N ALA A 5 17.17 -1.57 11.30
CA ALA A 5 15.85 -2.02 11.71
C ALA A 5 14.77 -1.30 10.86
N LEU A 6 13.96 -2.06 10.15
CA LEU A 6 12.72 -1.59 9.54
C LEU A 6 11.54 -2.07 10.38
N LEU A 7 10.67 -1.14 10.81
CA LEU A 7 9.57 -1.50 11.70
C LEU A 7 8.22 -1.20 11.06
N THR A 8 7.32 -2.17 11.15
CA THR A 8 5.93 -2.04 10.74
C THR A 8 5.01 -2.71 11.75
N TYR A 9 3.75 -2.28 11.84
CA TYR A 9 2.83 -2.73 12.89
C TYR A 9 2.03 -4.00 12.54
N SER A 10 2.15 -4.51 11.34
CA SER A 10 1.28 -5.58 10.81
C SER A 10 2.04 -6.56 9.94
N THR A 11 1.58 -7.80 9.94
CA THR A 11 2.04 -8.88 9.05
C THR A 11 1.18 -9.04 7.80
N LYS A 12 0.06 -8.33 7.71
CA LYS A 12 -0.95 -8.45 6.63
C LYS A 12 -0.56 -7.64 5.38
N PRO A 13 -1.08 -7.98 4.18
CA PRO A 13 -0.73 -7.33 2.91
C PRO A 13 -1.30 -5.91 2.79
N ARG A 14 -0.70 -4.97 3.51
CA ARG A 14 -1.00 -3.53 3.45
C ARG A 14 0.12 -2.80 2.72
N GLY A 15 -0.18 -1.71 2.03
CA GLY A 15 0.80 -1.00 1.21
C GLY A 15 2.12 -0.68 1.92
N GLY A 16 2.07 -0.20 3.18
CA GLY A 16 3.27 0.03 3.99
C GLY A 16 4.04 -1.24 4.36
N VAL A 17 3.33 -2.37 4.59
CA VAL A 17 3.96 -3.66 4.86
C VAL A 17 4.61 -4.22 3.60
N VAL A 18 3.91 -4.17 2.46
CA VAL A 18 4.46 -4.55 1.14
C VAL A 18 5.73 -3.77 0.85
N HIS A 19 5.69 -2.43 1.02
CA HIS A 19 6.86 -1.57 0.91
C HIS A 19 8.00 -2.03 1.81
N THR A 20 7.73 -2.26 3.09
CA THR A 20 8.75 -2.64 4.08
C THR A 20 9.46 -3.93 3.67
N LEU A 21 8.72 -4.95 3.26
CA LEU A 21 9.30 -6.25 2.90
C LEU A 21 10.16 -6.17 1.64
N TYR A 22 9.65 -5.55 0.57
CA TYR A 22 10.42 -5.41 -0.66
C TYR A 22 11.65 -4.53 -0.49
N LEU A 23 11.55 -3.46 0.29
CA LEU A 23 12.68 -2.60 0.63
C LEU A 23 13.73 -3.36 1.42
N ALA A 24 13.33 -4.13 2.45
CA ALA A 24 14.22 -4.96 3.25
C ALA A 24 15.00 -5.96 2.40
N GLU A 25 14.30 -6.70 1.54
CA GLU A 25 14.90 -7.68 0.64
C GLU A 25 15.86 -7.02 -0.37
N ALA A 26 15.50 -5.84 -0.89
CA ALA A 26 16.36 -5.10 -1.79
C ALA A 26 17.63 -4.59 -1.08
N MET A 27 17.52 -4.12 0.16
CA MET A 27 18.67 -3.71 0.98
C MET A 27 19.57 -4.90 1.33
N ALA A 28 18.99 -6.04 1.69
CA ALA A 28 19.75 -7.26 1.96
C ALA A 28 20.58 -7.71 0.74
N ARG A 29 19.99 -7.63 -0.47
CA ARG A 29 20.71 -7.87 -1.74
C ARG A 29 21.88 -6.88 -1.98
N LEU A 30 21.83 -5.69 -1.38
CA LEU A 30 22.92 -4.71 -1.41
C LEU A 30 23.97 -4.92 -0.29
N GLY A 31 23.86 -5.99 0.49
CA GLY A 31 24.78 -6.32 1.57
C GLY A 31 24.56 -5.53 2.85
N VAL A 32 23.36 -5.01 3.08
CA VAL A 32 22.94 -4.39 4.35
C VAL A 32 22.43 -5.48 5.28
N ASP A 33 22.76 -5.41 6.56
CA ASP A 33 22.21 -6.28 7.61
C ASP A 33 20.85 -5.71 8.04
N VAL A 34 19.76 -6.34 7.56
CA VAL A 34 18.39 -5.83 7.75
C VAL A 34 17.59 -6.74 8.66
N THR A 35 17.01 -6.14 9.68
CA THR A 35 15.98 -6.78 10.52
C THR A 35 14.63 -6.10 10.32
N VAL A 36 13.60 -6.86 10.00
CA VAL A 36 12.21 -6.39 9.97
C VAL A 36 11.52 -6.78 11.27
N TRP A 37 10.98 -5.77 11.95
CA TRP A 37 10.18 -5.93 13.16
C TRP A 37 8.70 -5.73 12.87
N SER A 38 7.85 -6.57 13.46
CA SER A 38 6.39 -6.40 13.38
C SER A 38 5.68 -7.05 14.56
N LEU A 39 4.41 -6.67 14.75
CA LEU A 39 3.52 -7.33 15.70
C LEU A 39 2.89 -8.57 15.06
N ALA A 40 2.96 -9.71 15.76
CA ALA A 40 2.26 -10.95 15.43
C ALA A 40 0.88 -10.93 16.07
N ARG A 41 -0.13 -10.49 15.32
CA ARG A 41 -1.52 -10.41 15.79
C ARG A 41 -2.25 -11.73 15.57
N SER A 42 -3.16 -12.06 16.47
CA SER A 42 -4.07 -13.22 16.31
C SER A 42 -3.32 -14.55 16.04
N GLY A 43 -2.11 -14.69 16.60
CA GLY A 43 -1.30 -15.91 16.45
C GLY A 43 -0.56 -16.02 15.11
N ASP A 44 -0.38 -14.93 14.38
CA ASP A 44 0.42 -14.90 13.15
C ASP A 44 1.83 -15.45 13.41
N ARG A 45 2.29 -16.37 12.56
CA ARG A 45 3.64 -16.97 12.64
C ARG A 45 4.61 -16.42 11.61
N GLY A 46 4.16 -15.52 10.73
CA GLY A 46 4.92 -14.95 9.64
C GLY A 46 4.16 -13.81 8.99
N PHE A 47 4.76 -13.21 7.99
CA PHE A 47 4.09 -12.25 7.12
C PHE A 47 3.19 -12.98 6.11
N PHE A 48 2.39 -12.24 5.39
CA PHE A 48 1.45 -12.74 4.36
C PHE A 48 2.13 -13.48 3.20
N ARG A 49 3.45 -13.40 3.07
CA ARG A 49 4.29 -14.12 2.12
C ARG A 49 5.63 -14.53 2.72
N GLU A 50 6.31 -15.43 2.05
CA GLU A 50 7.70 -15.74 2.38
C GLU A 50 8.62 -14.53 2.16
N ILE A 51 9.64 -14.42 2.99
CA ILE A 51 10.63 -13.34 2.95
C ILE A 51 11.98 -13.96 2.65
N ASN A 52 12.80 -13.28 1.86
CA ASN A 52 14.16 -13.71 1.58
C ASN A 52 14.92 -14.00 2.90
N PRO A 53 15.52 -15.18 3.07
CA PRO A 53 16.19 -15.59 4.30
C PRO A 53 17.39 -14.72 4.70
N ALA A 54 17.88 -13.87 3.80
CA ALA A 54 18.89 -12.85 4.12
C ALA A 54 18.36 -11.69 4.97
N VAL A 55 17.04 -11.58 5.12
CA VAL A 55 16.39 -10.61 6.01
C VAL A 55 16.03 -11.29 7.32
N THR A 56 16.52 -10.75 8.43
CA THR A 56 16.13 -11.21 9.76
C THR A 56 14.71 -10.70 10.07
N VAL A 57 13.83 -11.60 10.56
CA VAL A 57 12.46 -11.25 10.97
C VAL A 57 12.33 -11.39 12.48
N ARG A 58 11.76 -10.37 13.11
CA ARG A 58 11.42 -10.34 14.54
C ARG A 58 9.94 -10.03 14.70
N LEU A 59 9.17 -11.05 15.07
CA LEU A 59 7.75 -10.91 15.38
C LEU A 59 7.54 -10.83 16.88
N VAL A 60 6.89 -9.77 17.32
CA VAL A 60 6.51 -9.55 18.73
C VAL A 60 5.07 -10.01 18.90
N GLU A 61 4.84 -10.93 19.82
CA GLU A 61 3.49 -11.43 20.09
C GLU A 61 2.58 -10.28 20.54
N PHE A 62 1.42 -10.18 19.92
CA PHE A 62 0.39 -9.22 20.28
C PHE A 62 -0.95 -9.94 20.50
N VAL A 63 -1.44 -9.85 21.72
CA VAL A 63 -2.71 -10.47 22.11
C VAL A 63 -3.83 -9.44 21.99
N ASP A 64 -4.83 -9.71 21.16
CA ASP A 64 -6.05 -8.90 21.10
C ASP A 64 -6.91 -9.18 22.34
N HIS A 65 -7.39 -8.12 23.01
CA HIS A 65 -8.29 -8.26 24.15
C HIS A 65 -9.73 -8.03 23.72
N PRO A 66 -10.67 -8.89 24.11
CA PRO A 66 -12.09 -8.67 23.87
C PRO A 66 -12.54 -7.34 24.46
N GLY A 67 -13.22 -6.53 23.67
CA GLY A 67 -13.74 -5.22 24.10
C GLY A 67 -12.80 -4.03 23.85
N ASP A 68 -11.56 -4.24 23.40
CA ASP A 68 -10.68 -3.14 23.03
C ASP A 68 -11.29 -2.29 21.92
N THR A 69 -11.25 -0.99 22.12
CA THR A 69 -11.47 -0.03 21.03
C THR A 69 -10.29 -0.02 20.06
N VAL A 70 -10.45 0.62 18.90
CA VAL A 70 -9.33 0.86 17.96
C VAL A 70 -8.20 1.65 18.66
N THR A 71 -8.57 2.61 19.47
CA THR A 71 -7.62 3.42 20.27
C THR A 71 -6.81 2.55 21.22
N ASP A 72 -7.47 1.70 22.01
CA ASP A 72 -6.80 0.81 22.97
C ASP A 72 -5.82 -0.12 22.24
N ARG A 73 -6.24 -0.69 21.12
CA ARG A 73 -5.37 -1.56 20.29
C ARG A 73 -4.15 -0.81 19.74
N ILE A 74 -4.30 0.45 19.31
CA ILE A 74 -3.17 1.25 18.80
C ILE A 74 -2.20 1.57 19.93
N LEU A 75 -2.67 2.07 21.06
CA LEU A 75 -1.81 2.43 22.21
C LEU A 75 -1.05 1.20 22.73
N ARG A 76 -1.74 0.09 22.92
CA ARG A 76 -1.12 -1.16 23.35
C ARG A 76 -0.15 -1.70 22.31
N SER A 77 -0.41 -1.52 21.02
CA SER A 77 0.55 -1.88 19.95
C SER A 77 1.85 -1.11 20.06
N ILE A 78 1.76 0.19 20.37
CA ILE A 78 2.92 1.06 20.60
C ILE A 78 3.70 0.57 21.82
N GLU A 79 3.04 0.29 22.93
CA GLU A 79 3.67 -0.21 24.18
C GLU A 79 4.35 -1.56 23.95
N THR A 80 3.62 -2.54 23.38
CA THR A 80 4.14 -3.89 23.12
C THR A 80 5.39 -3.87 22.24
N LEU A 81 5.39 -3.05 21.19
CA LEU A 81 6.55 -2.93 20.30
C LEU A 81 7.71 -2.22 20.98
N ARG A 82 7.44 -1.18 21.78
CA ARG A 82 8.43 -0.44 22.56
C ARG A 82 9.15 -1.32 23.56
N ASP A 83 8.42 -2.15 24.31
CA ASP A 83 8.98 -3.01 25.35
C ASP A 83 9.89 -4.10 24.78
N ALA A 84 9.63 -4.54 23.54
CA ALA A 84 10.40 -5.56 22.86
C ALA A 84 11.61 -5.05 22.09
N PHE A 85 11.64 -3.77 21.71
CA PHE A 85 12.62 -3.22 20.78
C PHE A 85 13.78 -2.52 21.50
N THR A 86 15.00 -2.82 21.07
CA THR A 86 16.22 -2.18 21.60
C THR A 86 16.92 -1.38 20.49
N PRO A 87 16.76 -0.05 20.45
CA PRO A 87 17.34 0.80 19.39
C PRO A 87 18.86 0.69 19.27
N ALA A 88 19.58 0.50 20.38
CA ALA A 88 21.06 0.44 20.43
C ALA A 88 21.66 -0.76 19.67
N ASP A 89 20.85 -1.74 19.30
CA ASP A 89 21.28 -2.88 18.48
C ASP A 89 21.49 -2.52 17.01
N TYR A 90 21.03 -1.33 16.58
CA TYR A 90 20.98 -0.92 15.18
C TYR A 90 21.72 0.39 14.93
N ASP A 91 22.31 0.51 13.76
CA ASP A 91 22.93 1.74 13.29
C ASP A 91 21.88 2.72 12.72
N ILE A 92 20.76 2.17 12.23
CA ILE A 92 19.60 2.91 11.68
C ILE A 92 18.32 2.26 12.18
N VAL A 93 17.44 3.07 12.74
CA VAL A 93 16.06 2.71 13.09
C VAL A 93 15.11 3.45 12.15
N HIS A 94 14.29 2.71 11.40
CA HIS A 94 13.41 3.28 10.38
C HIS A 94 11.98 2.78 10.53
N ALA A 95 11.09 3.64 11.00
CA ALA A 95 9.69 3.37 11.20
C ALA A 95 8.87 3.58 9.90
N GLN A 96 8.01 2.63 9.58
CA GLN A 96 7.19 2.65 8.35
C GLN A 96 5.75 3.13 8.59
N ASP A 97 5.32 3.24 9.83
CA ASP A 97 3.97 3.66 10.22
C ASP A 97 3.95 4.44 11.54
N CYS A 98 2.78 5.00 11.86
CA CYS A 98 2.59 5.83 13.06
C CYS A 98 2.84 5.03 14.35
N ILE A 99 2.40 3.77 14.42
CA ILE A 99 2.57 2.91 15.60
C ILE A 99 4.05 2.66 15.84
N SER A 100 4.78 2.25 14.81
CA SER A 100 6.22 2.00 14.89
C SER A 100 6.99 3.24 15.29
N ALA A 101 6.69 4.41 14.72
CA ALA A 101 7.37 5.66 15.04
C ALA A 101 7.17 6.08 16.52
N ASN A 102 5.96 5.91 17.05
CA ASN A 102 5.69 6.18 18.48
C ASN A 102 6.32 5.15 19.44
N ALA A 103 6.67 3.97 18.93
CA ALA A 103 7.24 2.89 19.75
C ALA A 103 8.76 3.03 19.96
N VAL A 104 9.52 3.45 18.92
CA VAL A 104 10.97 3.21 18.89
C VAL A 104 11.84 4.40 19.31
N GLY A 105 11.25 5.56 19.61
CA GLY A 105 12.00 6.78 19.95
C GLY A 105 12.65 7.42 18.71
N PRO A 106 13.86 7.97 18.81
CA PRO A 106 14.50 8.62 17.67
C PRO A 106 14.63 7.69 16.46
N CYS A 107 14.04 8.08 15.31
CA CYS A 107 14.01 7.24 14.13
C CYS A 107 13.95 8.07 12.84
N ILE A 108 14.19 7.42 11.72
CA ILE A 108 13.75 7.87 10.40
C ILE A 108 12.30 7.43 10.24
N ARG A 109 11.47 8.25 9.63
CA ARG A 109 10.07 7.93 9.35
C ARG A 109 9.78 7.99 7.85
N THR A 110 9.27 6.89 7.25
CA THR A 110 8.63 6.95 5.92
C THR A 110 7.16 7.30 6.07
N ILE A 111 6.74 8.40 5.45
CA ILE A 111 5.36 8.86 5.39
C ILE A 111 4.76 8.41 4.07
N HIS A 112 3.90 7.39 4.12
CA HIS A 112 3.24 6.84 2.93
C HIS A 112 2.05 7.70 2.50
N HIS A 113 1.33 8.27 3.44
CA HIS A 113 0.24 9.24 3.29
C HIS A 113 -0.05 9.86 4.65
N LEU A 114 -0.77 10.95 4.67
CA LEU A 114 -1.21 11.60 5.91
C LEU A 114 -2.64 11.18 6.21
N ASP A 115 -2.89 10.67 7.40
CA ASP A 115 -4.23 10.35 7.90
C ASP A 115 -4.82 11.54 8.68
N GLN A 116 -6.14 11.51 8.83
CA GLN A 116 -6.85 12.45 9.70
C GLN A 116 -7.57 11.65 10.78
N PHE A 117 -7.25 11.97 12.03
CA PHE A 117 -7.86 11.33 13.18
C PHE A 117 -8.75 12.32 13.93
N THR A 118 -9.96 11.89 14.27
CA THR A 118 -10.91 12.67 15.06
C THR A 118 -10.77 12.41 16.56
N THR A 119 -10.17 11.27 16.93
CA THR A 119 -9.90 10.93 18.34
C THR A 119 -8.64 11.67 18.80
N PRO A 120 -8.69 12.51 19.86
CA PRO A 120 -7.57 13.37 20.25
C PRO A 120 -6.25 12.63 20.48
N VAL A 121 -6.27 11.48 21.17
CA VAL A 121 -5.07 10.70 21.46
C VAL A 121 -4.45 10.11 20.17
N LEU A 122 -5.25 9.72 19.18
CA LEU A 122 -4.73 9.23 17.90
C LEU A 122 -4.20 10.37 17.04
N ALA A 123 -4.83 11.55 17.11
CA ALA A 123 -4.32 12.77 16.49
C ALA A 123 -2.95 13.15 17.08
N GLU A 124 -2.79 13.06 18.39
CA GLU A 124 -1.50 13.29 19.07
C GLU A 124 -0.43 12.25 18.64
N CYS A 125 -0.78 10.96 18.59
CA CYS A 125 0.14 9.93 18.10
C CYS A 125 0.57 10.18 16.64
N HIS A 126 -0.37 10.64 15.80
CA HIS A 126 -0.07 10.99 14.41
C HIS A 126 0.86 12.20 14.32
N GLU A 127 0.59 13.25 15.10
CA GLU A 127 1.42 14.45 15.19
C GLU A 127 2.86 14.10 15.62
N LYS A 128 3.01 13.32 16.70
CA LYS A 128 4.33 12.86 17.17
C LYS A 128 5.07 12.04 16.11
N ALA A 129 4.38 11.14 15.43
CA ALA A 129 4.98 10.31 14.38
C ALA A 129 5.46 11.10 13.15
N ILE A 130 5.08 12.38 13.02
CA ILE A 130 5.57 13.28 11.97
C ILE A 130 6.61 14.25 12.54
N ALA A 131 6.36 14.80 13.73
CA ALA A 131 7.17 15.87 14.30
C ALA A 131 8.47 15.37 14.97
N GLU A 132 8.45 14.23 15.66
CA GLU A 132 9.57 13.76 16.50
C GLU A 132 10.67 12.99 15.74
N PRO A 133 10.43 12.26 14.62
CA PRO A 133 11.51 11.61 13.87
C PRO A 133 12.61 12.61 13.50
N TYR A 134 13.89 12.21 13.62
CA TYR A 134 15.01 13.09 13.26
C TYR A 134 15.16 13.25 11.75
N ALA A 135 14.62 12.33 10.94
CA ALA A 135 14.59 12.44 9.49
C ALA A 135 13.29 11.87 8.92
N ARG A 136 12.84 12.40 7.79
CA ARG A 136 11.58 12.04 7.13
C ARG A 136 11.80 11.70 5.68
N ILE A 137 11.13 10.64 5.23
CA ILE A 137 11.08 10.23 3.82
C ILE A 137 9.61 10.25 3.41
N CYS A 138 9.32 10.78 2.22
CA CYS A 138 8.00 10.68 1.59
C CYS A 138 8.11 9.87 0.30
N VAL A 139 7.06 9.13 -0.03
CA VAL A 139 7.04 8.24 -1.21
C VAL A 139 6.68 8.97 -2.51
N SER A 140 6.34 10.26 -2.42
CA SER A 140 6.05 11.15 -3.56
C SER A 140 6.29 12.61 -3.19
N ALA A 141 6.46 13.48 -4.20
CA ALA A 141 6.59 14.92 -4.00
C ALA A 141 5.27 15.54 -3.50
N ALA A 142 4.13 14.98 -3.89
CA ALA A 142 2.83 15.40 -3.40
C ALA A 142 2.71 15.21 -1.88
N VAL A 143 3.08 14.03 -1.35
CA VAL A 143 3.08 13.78 0.11
C VAL A 143 4.10 14.69 0.80
N ALA A 144 5.29 14.91 0.22
CA ALA A 144 6.27 15.83 0.78
C ALA A 144 5.74 17.27 0.85
N ALA A 145 5.00 17.71 -0.17
CA ALA A 145 4.36 19.03 -0.17
C ALA A 145 3.29 19.16 0.93
N GLU A 146 2.50 18.11 1.18
CA GLU A 146 1.54 18.08 2.30
C GLU A 146 2.26 18.17 3.65
N VAL A 147 3.36 17.44 3.85
CA VAL A 147 4.17 17.52 5.09
C VAL A 147 4.78 18.91 5.26
N ARG A 148 5.30 19.50 4.18
CA ARG A 148 5.83 20.86 4.24
C ARG A 148 4.76 21.87 4.60
N ALA A 149 3.58 21.77 4.01
CA ALA A 149 2.46 22.67 4.28
C ALA A 149 1.92 22.52 5.71
N GLY A 150 1.85 21.30 6.25
CA GLY A 150 1.30 21.02 7.58
C GLY A 150 2.28 21.27 8.73
N TRP A 151 3.57 20.95 8.52
CA TRP A 151 4.56 20.94 9.61
C TRP A 151 5.83 21.77 9.33
N GLY A 152 6.00 22.31 8.15
CA GLY A 152 7.19 23.08 7.78
C GLY A 152 8.47 22.25 7.59
N PHE A 153 8.38 20.91 7.61
CA PHE A 153 9.52 20.04 7.33
C PHE A 153 9.75 19.86 5.83
N ASP A 154 10.97 19.53 5.45
CA ASP A 154 11.37 19.23 4.07
C ASP A 154 11.82 17.76 3.94
N PRO A 155 10.90 16.80 3.74
CA PRO A 155 11.24 15.39 3.67
C PRO A 155 12.02 15.06 2.40
N VAL A 156 12.86 14.05 2.46
CA VAL A 156 13.47 13.46 1.26
C VAL A 156 12.43 12.65 0.52
N VAL A 157 12.31 12.83 -0.80
CA VAL A 157 11.41 12.03 -1.63
C VAL A 157 12.16 10.81 -2.16
N ILE A 158 11.67 9.63 -1.79
CA ILE A 158 12.17 8.34 -2.31
C ILE A 158 10.96 7.53 -2.76
N PRO A 159 10.67 7.48 -4.08
CA PRO A 159 9.54 6.72 -4.61
C PRO A 159 9.64 5.23 -4.29
N ASN A 160 8.49 4.57 -4.21
CA ASN A 160 8.44 3.12 -4.09
C ASN A 160 9.00 2.44 -5.36
N GLY A 161 9.50 1.23 -5.18
CA GLY A 161 9.67 0.30 -6.28
C GLY A 161 8.38 -0.50 -6.56
N VAL A 162 8.41 -1.26 -7.62
CA VAL A 162 7.42 -2.29 -7.94
C VAL A 162 8.14 -3.56 -8.41
N ASP A 163 7.58 -4.73 -8.15
CA ASP A 163 8.07 -5.99 -8.72
C ASP A 163 7.46 -6.20 -10.12
N ALA A 164 7.88 -5.33 -11.06
CA ALA A 164 7.35 -5.35 -12.42
C ALA A 164 7.59 -6.68 -13.14
N GLN A 165 8.70 -7.36 -12.83
CA GLN A 165 9.00 -8.66 -13.44
C GLN A 165 7.98 -9.72 -13.03
N ARG A 166 7.58 -9.76 -11.77
CA ARG A 166 6.59 -10.70 -11.25
C ARG A 166 5.24 -10.55 -11.96
N PHE A 167 4.75 -9.32 -12.09
CA PHE A 167 3.46 -9.04 -12.73
C PHE A 167 3.50 -9.20 -14.26
N SER A 168 4.58 -8.79 -14.91
CA SER A 168 4.74 -9.00 -16.36
C SER A 168 4.91 -10.49 -16.71
N ALA A 169 5.60 -11.26 -15.86
CA ALA A 169 5.71 -12.71 -16.05
C ALA A 169 4.36 -13.42 -15.91
N ALA A 170 3.53 -13.01 -14.94
CA ALA A 170 2.18 -13.55 -14.78
C ALA A 170 1.29 -13.23 -15.99
N ALA A 171 1.45 -12.06 -16.61
CA ALA A 171 0.73 -11.70 -17.84
C ALA A 171 1.12 -12.55 -19.05
N ALA A 172 2.27 -13.24 -19.03
CA ALA A 172 2.69 -14.19 -20.03
C ALA A 172 2.30 -15.65 -19.69
N GLN A 173 1.75 -15.91 -18.51
CA GLN A 173 1.36 -17.25 -18.05
C GLN A 173 -0.14 -17.48 -18.21
N GLU A 174 -0.55 -18.09 -19.31
CA GLU A 174 -1.96 -18.36 -19.60
C GLU A 174 -2.70 -19.12 -18.50
N ALA A 175 -2.06 -20.05 -17.81
CA ALA A 175 -2.71 -20.89 -16.80
C ALA A 175 -3.24 -20.08 -15.61
N GLY A 176 -2.46 -19.11 -15.10
CA GLY A 176 -2.88 -18.24 -14.01
C GLY A 176 -4.01 -17.29 -14.39
N ILE A 177 -3.95 -16.75 -15.63
CA ILE A 177 -5.00 -15.91 -16.20
C ILE A 177 -6.27 -16.73 -16.41
N ARG A 178 -6.16 -17.90 -17.03
CA ARG A 178 -7.29 -18.78 -17.37
C ARG A 178 -8.08 -19.17 -16.11
N ARG A 179 -7.39 -19.55 -15.03
CA ARG A 179 -8.05 -19.88 -13.76
C ARG A 179 -9.04 -18.79 -13.34
N TRP A 180 -8.58 -17.53 -13.30
CA TRP A 180 -9.43 -16.42 -12.88
C TRP A 180 -10.50 -16.06 -13.92
N ARG A 181 -10.19 -16.20 -15.20
CA ARG A 181 -11.17 -16.00 -16.28
C ARG A 181 -12.26 -17.06 -16.32
N ASP A 182 -11.94 -18.31 -16.02
CA ASP A 182 -12.93 -19.39 -15.94
C ASP A 182 -13.87 -19.19 -14.75
N GLU A 183 -13.40 -18.60 -13.67
CA GLU A 183 -14.19 -18.34 -12.46
C GLU A 183 -14.99 -17.02 -12.54
N LEU A 184 -14.40 -15.94 -13.03
CA LEU A 184 -14.92 -14.59 -12.95
C LEU A 184 -15.44 -14.03 -14.27
N GLY A 185 -15.14 -14.64 -15.40
CA GLY A 185 -15.42 -14.11 -16.74
C GLY A 185 -14.59 -12.87 -17.06
N SER A 186 -15.22 -11.92 -17.76
CA SER A 186 -14.69 -10.56 -17.92
C SER A 186 -14.89 -9.77 -16.63
N TYR A 187 -13.87 -9.01 -16.19
CA TYR A 187 -14.01 -8.27 -14.94
C TYR A 187 -13.17 -6.99 -14.83
N VAL A 188 -13.75 -6.03 -14.13
CA VAL A 188 -13.04 -4.88 -13.55
C VAL A 188 -12.54 -5.29 -12.16
N LEU A 189 -11.27 -5.08 -11.90
CA LEU A 189 -10.63 -5.41 -10.63
C LEU A 189 -10.27 -4.15 -9.83
N THR A 190 -10.52 -4.16 -8.54
CA THR A 190 -9.85 -3.28 -7.58
C THR A 190 -9.17 -4.10 -6.49
N VAL A 191 -7.98 -3.68 -6.04
CA VAL A 191 -7.25 -4.34 -4.95
C VAL A 191 -7.18 -3.40 -3.75
N GLY A 192 -7.79 -3.82 -2.66
CA GLY A 192 -7.91 -3.07 -1.40
C GLY A 192 -9.16 -3.44 -0.63
N GLY A 193 -9.18 -3.12 0.67
CA GLY A 193 -10.34 -3.35 1.53
C GLY A 193 -11.51 -2.41 1.20
N ILE A 194 -12.71 -2.78 1.71
CA ILE A 194 -13.89 -1.92 1.66
C ILE A 194 -13.76 -0.89 2.79
N GLU A 195 -13.18 0.26 2.46
CA GLU A 195 -12.89 1.34 3.40
C GLU A 195 -13.04 2.72 2.72
N PRO A 196 -13.32 3.80 3.47
CA PRO A 196 -13.58 5.13 2.90
C PRO A 196 -12.46 5.61 1.97
N ARG A 197 -11.22 5.44 2.39
CA ARG A 197 -10.03 5.85 1.62
C ARG A 197 -9.92 5.15 0.26
N LYS A 198 -10.41 3.92 0.15
CA LYS A 198 -10.36 3.14 -1.11
C LYS A 198 -11.47 3.50 -2.10
N GLY A 199 -12.45 4.32 -1.70
CA GLY A 199 -13.45 4.86 -2.61
C GLY A 199 -14.38 3.79 -3.24
N THR A 200 -14.61 2.68 -2.53
CA THR A 200 -15.39 1.55 -3.05
C THR A 200 -16.86 1.90 -3.29
N LEU A 201 -17.44 2.88 -2.58
CA LEU A 201 -18.78 3.38 -2.85
C LEU A 201 -18.87 4.03 -4.23
N ASP A 202 -17.93 4.91 -4.56
CA ASP A 202 -17.87 5.55 -5.88
C ASP A 202 -17.67 4.51 -7.00
N LEU A 203 -16.88 3.47 -6.70
CA LEU A 203 -16.66 2.39 -7.67
C LEU A 203 -17.93 1.58 -7.95
N VAL A 204 -18.74 1.28 -6.93
CA VAL A 204 -20.03 0.58 -7.12
C VAL A 204 -20.98 1.43 -7.95
N GLU A 205 -21.04 2.75 -7.73
CA GLU A 205 -21.84 3.65 -8.55
C GLU A 205 -21.34 3.71 -10.00
N ALA A 206 -20.03 3.80 -10.20
CA ALA A 206 -19.44 3.77 -11.52
C ALA A 206 -19.72 2.44 -12.24
N TYR A 207 -19.60 1.33 -11.54
CA TYR A 207 -19.88 0.01 -12.08
C TYR A 207 -21.36 -0.17 -12.46
N ALA A 208 -22.28 0.35 -11.66
CA ALA A 208 -23.71 0.32 -12.01
C ALA A 208 -24.02 1.02 -13.35
N MET A 209 -23.28 2.10 -13.66
CA MET A 209 -23.39 2.78 -14.96
C MET A 209 -22.71 1.96 -16.08
N LEU A 210 -21.54 1.40 -15.82
CA LEU A 210 -20.76 0.60 -16.79
C LEU A 210 -21.55 -0.63 -17.24
N ARG A 211 -22.15 -1.39 -16.32
CA ARG A 211 -22.87 -2.63 -16.64
C ARG A 211 -24.11 -2.43 -17.52
N GLN A 212 -24.62 -1.20 -17.64
CA GLN A 212 -25.71 -0.91 -18.59
C GLN A 212 -25.26 -1.12 -20.05
N ARG A 213 -23.97 -0.95 -20.34
CA ARG A 213 -23.36 -1.17 -21.65
C ARG A 213 -22.63 -2.51 -21.74
N HIS A 214 -22.08 -2.97 -20.62
CA HIS A 214 -21.25 -4.19 -20.50
C HIS A 214 -21.80 -5.10 -19.40
N PRO A 215 -22.99 -5.69 -19.59
CA PRO A 215 -23.64 -6.54 -18.57
C PRO A 215 -22.86 -7.84 -18.29
N GLU A 216 -21.96 -8.23 -19.18
CA GLU A 216 -21.10 -9.43 -19.07
C GLU A 216 -19.87 -9.20 -18.17
N VAL A 217 -19.57 -7.95 -17.84
CA VAL A 217 -18.37 -7.59 -17.05
C VAL A 217 -18.71 -7.57 -15.56
N SER A 218 -17.99 -8.32 -14.75
CA SER A 218 -18.14 -8.37 -13.30
C SER A 218 -17.30 -7.30 -12.60
N LEU A 219 -17.73 -6.83 -11.42
CA LEU A 219 -16.89 -6.07 -10.49
C LEU A 219 -16.27 -7.01 -9.47
N VAL A 220 -14.93 -7.03 -9.39
CA VAL A 220 -14.19 -7.87 -8.46
C VAL A 220 -13.40 -7.00 -7.47
N ILE A 221 -13.53 -7.31 -6.19
CA ILE A 221 -12.83 -6.63 -5.09
C ILE A 221 -11.92 -7.63 -4.38
N GLY A 222 -10.60 -7.47 -4.57
CA GLY A 222 -9.57 -8.27 -3.90
C GLY A 222 -8.99 -7.52 -2.70
N GLY A 223 -9.47 -7.81 -1.48
CA GLY A 223 -8.94 -7.17 -0.30
C GLY A 223 -9.59 -7.61 0.99
N GLY A 224 -8.78 -7.74 2.04
CA GLY A 224 -9.21 -8.14 3.36
C GLY A 224 -9.66 -6.97 4.25
N GLU A 225 -9.99 -7.31 5.50
CA GLU A 225 -10.35 -6.33 6.53
C GLU A 225 -9.14 -5.51 6.98
N THR A 226 -9.41 -4.29 7.44
CA THR A 226 -8.39 -3.37 7.96
C THR A 226 -8.36 -3.35 9.49
N LEU A 227 -7.36 -2.68 10.07
CA LEU A 227 -7.26 -2.47 11.53
C LEU A 227 -8.43 -1.64 12.07
N PHE A 228 -8.92 -0.69 11.25
CA PHE A 228 -9.99 0.21 11.64
C PHE A 228 -11.34 -0.46 11.48
N ASP A 229 -12.25 -0.12 12.39
CA ASP A 229 -13.64 -0.58 12.32
C ASP A 229 -14.43 0.31 11.34
N TYR A 230 -14.55 -0.16 10.11
CA TYR A 230 -15.34 0.50 9.07
C TYR A 230 -16.71 -0.17 8.85
N ARG A 231 -17.31 -0.74 9.90
CA ARG A 231 -18.63 -1.40 9.80
C ARG A 231 -19.69 -0.50 9.18
N ASP A 232 -19.77 0.75 9.60
CA ASP A 232 -20.76 1.70 9.04
C ASP A 232 -20.53 1.95 7.56
N TYR A 233 -19.29 2.05 7.11
CA TYR A 233 -18.96 2.18 5.70
C TYR A 233 -19.27 0.91 4.92
N ARG A 234 -18.98 -0.27 5.47
CA ARG A 234 -19.35 -1.56 4.88
C ARG A 234 -20.87 -1.70 4.76
N ASN A 235 -21.61 -1.38 5.81
CA ASN A 235 -23.07 -1.37 5.78
C ASN A 235 -23.61 -0.39 4.71
N ALA A 236 -22.97 0.77 4.55
CA ALA A 236 -23.32 1.73 3.50
C ALA A 236 -23.03 1.16 2.10
N PHE A 237 -21.90 0.47 1.94
CA PHE A 237 -21.54 -0.22 0.70
C PHE A 237 -22.56 -1.31 0.33
N GLU A 238 -22.93 -2.17 1.27
CA GLU A 238 -23.93 -3.24 1.07
C GLU A 238 -25.30 -2.69 0.70
N ARG A 239 -25.76 -1.64 1.42
CA ARG A 239 -27.00 -0.94 1.07
C ARG A 239 -26.93 -0.35 -0.34
N ARG A 240 -25.81 0.29 -0.69
CA ARG A 240 -25.65 0.90 -2.01
C ARG A 240 -25.63 -0.15 -3.13
N CYS A 241 -25.00 -1.29 -2.91
CA CYS A 241 -25.08 -2.42 -3.83
C CYS A 241 -26.53 -2.88 -4.06
N THR A 242 -27.31 -3.01 -2.97
CA THR A 242 -28.73 -3.40 -3.05
C THR A 242 -29.56 -2.35 -3.80
N GLU A 243 -29.38 -1.06 -3.50
CA GLU A 243 -30.09 0.04 -4.18
C GLU A 243 -29.84 0.10 -5.68
N LEU A 244 -28.61 -0.22 -6.10
CA LEU A 244 -28.17 -0.20 -7.48
C LEU A 244 -28.37 -1.54 -8.18
N ASP A 245 -28.86 -2.56 -7.48
CA ASP A 245 -28.99 -3.93 -7.96
C ASP A 245 -27.67 -4.46 -8.54
N VAL A 246 -26.55 -4.29 -7.84
CA VAL A 246 -25.22 -4.79 -8.21
C VAL A 246 -24.70 -5.79 -7.18
N GLU A 247 -24.03 -6.83 -7.65
CA GLU A 247 -23.45 -7.89 -6.83
C GLU A 247 -21.93 -8.00 -7.13
N PRO A 248 -21.08 -7.22 -6.47
CA PRO A 248 -19.64 -7.36 -6.63
C PRO A 248 -19.13 -8.70 -6.10
N VAL A 249 -18.18 -9.31 -6.79
CA VAL A 249 -17.46 -10.49 -6.28
C VAL A 249 -16.41 -10.02 -5.29
N ILE A 250 -16.57 -10.36 -4.01
CA ILE A 250 -15.65 -9.98 -2.93
C ILE A 250 -14.78 -11.19 -2.58
N LEU A 251 -13.52 -11.19 -3.01
CA LEU A 251 -12.59 -12.31 -2.81
C LEU A 251 -11.97 -12.34 -1.41
N GLY A 252 -12.10 -11.25 -0.63
CA GLY A 252 -11.34 -11.13 0.61
C GLY A 252 -9.83 -10.97 0.35
N ALA A 253 -9.00 -11.43 1.30
CA ALA A 253 -7.55 -11.40 1.14
C ALA A 253 -7.09 -12.43 0.11
N VAL A 254 -6.57 -11.96 -1.02
CA VAL A 254 -6.01 -12.81 -2.08
C VAL A 254 -4.62 -13.27 -1.66
N ALA A 255 -4.29 -14.53 -1.89
CA ALA A 255 -2.95 -15.06 -1.62
C ALA A 255 -1.90 -14.35 -2.49
N ASP A 256 -0.71 -14.13 -1.92
CA ASP A 256 0.32 -13.33 -2.58
C ASP A 256 0.73 -13.90 -3.94
N ASP A 257 0.86 -15.22 -4.04
CA ASP A 257 1.22 -15.94 -5.26
C ASP A 257 0.10 -15.97 -6.32
N GLU A 258 -1.14 -15.77 -5.91
CA GLU A 258 -2.32 -15.72 -6.80
C GLU A 258 -2.60 -14.31 -7.34
N LEU A 259 -2.20 -13.28 -6.59
CA LEU A 259 -2.46 -11.87 -6.92
C LEU A 259 -1.99 -11.46 -8.33
N PRO A 260 -0.79 -11.84 -8.81
CA PRO A 260 -0.36 -11.47 -10.16
C PRO A 260 -1.23 -12.05 -11.27
N GLY A 261 -1.70 -13.30 -11.12
CA GLY A 261 -2.62 -13.93 -12.06
C GLY A 261 -3.99 -13.25 -12.09
N LEU A 262 -4.52 -12.89 -10.92
CA LEU A 262 -5.77 -12.13 -10.80
C LEU A 262 -5.65 -10.75 -11.48
N VAL A 263 -4.57 -10.03 -11.23
CA VAL A 263 -4.31 -8.72 -11.86
C VAL A 263 -4.12 -8.86 -13.37
N ALA A 264 -3.35 -9.85 -13.82
CA ALA A 264 -3.12 -10.10 -15.25
C ALA A 264 -4.39 -10.52 -15.99
N GLY A 265 -5.33 -11.14 -15.29
CA GLY A 265 -6.61 -11.59 -15.85
C GLY A 265 -7.68 -10.50 -15.97
N CYS A 266 -7.59 -9.36 -15.31
CA CYS A 266 -8.63 -8.33 -15.39
C CYS A 266 -8.65 -7.62 -16.76
N ASP A 267 -9.79 -7.09 -17.14
CA ASP A 267 -9.92 -6.27 -18.34
C ASP A 267 -9.53 -4.82 -18.06
N VAL A 268 -9.94 -4.30 -16.89
CA VAL A 268 -9.60 -2.96 -16.42
C VAL A 268 -9.28 -3.04 -14.92
N PHE A 269 -8.24 -2.36 -14.50
CA PHE A 269 -7.92 -2.16 -13.09
C PHE A 269 -8.44 -0.79 -12.63
N ALA A 270 -9.39 -0.78 -11.69
CA ALA A 270 -9.94 0.43 -11.12
C ALA A 270 -9.27 0.79 -9.80
N PHE A 271 -8.80 2.03 -9.68
CA PHE A 271 -8.11 2.54 -8.49
C PHE A 271 -8.78 3.82 -7.97
N PRO A 272 -9.98 3.70 -7.36
CA PRO A 272 -10.83 4.82 -6.99
C PRO A 272 -10.43 5.50 -5.68
N SER A 273 -9.25 5.19 -5.12
CA SER A 273 -8.79 5.69 -3.83
C SER A 273 -8.90 7.22 -3.75
N THR A 274 -9.53 7.70 -2.67
CA THR A 274 -9.70 9.13 -2.41
C THR A 274 -8.48 9.78 -1.77
N LYS A 275 -7.56 8.95 -1.26
CA LYS A 275 -6.28 9.36 -0.68
C LYS A 275 -5.21 8.30 -0.89
N GLU A 276 -4.09 8.71 -1.42
CA GLU A 276 -2.95 7.84 -1.71
C GLU A 276 -1.61 8.58 -1.54
N GLY A 277 -0.54 7.79 -1.44
CA GLY A 277 0.81 8.34 -1.44
C GLY A 277 1.62 7.92 -2.65
N PHE A 278 1.24 6.82 -3.35
CA PHE A 278 1.96 6.34 -4.52
C PHE A 278 1.08 5.55 -5.50
N GLY A 279 0.34 4.52 -5.01
CA GLY A 279 -0.51 3.68 -5.85
C GLY A 279 0.15 2.38 -6.29
N LEU A 280 0.75 1.61 -5.36
CA LEU A 280 1.46 0.35 -5.67
C LEU A 280 0.60 -0.60 -6.50
N ALA A 281 -0.64 -0.89 -6.12
CA ALA A 281 -1.50 -1.83 -6.82
C ALA A 281 -1.81 -1.40 -8.28
N ALA A 282 -1.96 -0.09 -8.50
CA ALA A 282 -2.15 0.44 -9.86
C ALA A 282 -0.86 0.30 -10.70
N MET A 283 0.31 0.49 -10.08
CA MET A 283 1.60 0.28 -10.75
C MET A 283 1.85 -1.20 -11.08
N GLU A 284 1.43 -2.10 -10.21
CA GLU A 284 1.44 -3.56 -10.45
C GLU A 284 0.54 -3.96 -11.63
N ALA A 285 -0.62 -3.32 -11.76
CA ALA A 285 -1.53 -3.53 -12.89
C ALA A 285 -0.93 -3.02 -14.21
N LEU A 286 -0.25 -1.86 -14.21
CA LEU A 286 0.51 -1.38 -15.36
C LEU A 286 1.64 -2.34 -15.74
N ALA A 287 2.35 -2.91 -14.76
CA ALA A 287 3.38 -3.91 -15.00
C ALA A 287 2.82 -5.16 -15.67
N ALA A 288 1.61 -5.60 -15.29
CA ALA A 288 0.88 -6.67 -15.96
C ALA A 288 0.34 -6.26 -17.34
N GLY A 289 0.46 -4.99 -17.72
CA GLY A 289 -0.05 -4.46 -19.00
C GLY A 289 -1.56 -4.32 -19.03
N ARG A 290 -2.19 -4.10 -17.88
CA ARG A 290 -3.63 -3.86 -17.80
C ARG A 290 -3.95 -2.39 -17.91
N PRO A 291 -5.04 -2.02 -18.61
CA PRO A 291 -5.59 -0.67 -18.55
C PRO A 291 -5.91 -0.30 -17.10
N VAL A 292 -5.51 0.89 -16.69
CA VAL A 292 -5.72 1.38 -15.32
C VAL A 292 -6.51 2.68 -15.35
N VAL A 293 -7.56 2.75 -14.52
CA VAL A 293 -8.33 3.98 -14.27
C VAL A 293 -8.18 4.38 -12.82
N THR A 294 -7.66 5.57 -12.56
CA THR A 294 -7.40 6.07 -11.21
C THR A 294 -8.26 7.29 -10.87
N ARG A 295 -8.36 7.56 -9.56
CA ARG A 295 -8.85 8.86 -9.08
C ARG A 295 -7.91 9.97 -9.58
N ASP A 296 -8.50 11.11 -9.96
CA ASP A 296 -7.75 12.30 -10.31
C ASP A 296 -7.21 12.98 -9.04
N LEU A 297 -6.03 12.55 -8.61
CA LEU A 297 -5.31 13.11 -7.47
C LEU A 297 -3.93 13.62 -7.90
N PRO A 298 -3.43 14.72 -7.30
CA PRO A 298 -2.10 15.25 -7.62
C PRO A 298 -0.99 14.21 -7.56
N VAL A 299 -1.00 13.35 -6.54
CA VAL A 299 -0.03 12.26 -6.37
C VAL A 299 -0.11 11.22 -7.48
N LEU A 300 -1.31 10.88 -7.96
CA LEU A 300 -1.47 9.86 -9.00
C LEU A 300 -1.11 10.44 -10.38
N ARG A 301 -1.36 11.73 -10.59
CA ARG A 301 -0.84 12.46 -11.78
C ARG A 301 0.69 12.53 -11.78
N GLU A 302 1.31 12.80 -10.62
CA GLU A 302 2.77 12.78 -10.46
C GLU A 302 3.36 11.40 -10.80
N VAL A 303 2.77 10.33 -10.26
CA VAL A 303 3.35 8.97 -10.34
C VAL A 303 3.09 8.35 -11.71
N PHE A 304 1.90 8.52 -12.28
CA PHE A 304 1.47 7.80 -13.48
C PHE A 304 1.55 8.62 -14.78
N GLY A 305 1.63 9.95 -14.70
CA GLY A 305 1.59 10.79 -15.90
C GLY A 305 0.40 10.43 -16.79
N ASP A 306 0.65 10.24 -18.07
CA ASP A 306 -0.37 9.94 -19.07
C ASP A 306 -0.57 8.43 -19.32
N THR A 307 -0.08 7.55 -18.42
CA THR A 307 -0.15 6.09 -18.61
C THR A 307 -1.45 5.48 -18.11
N VAL A 308 -2.35 6.26 -17.49
CA VAL A 308 -3.62 5.82 -16.91
C VAL A 308 -4.76 6.76 -17.27
N GLY A 309 -5.99 6.26 -17.23
CA GLY A 309 -7.18 7.10 -17.24
C GLY A 309 -7.42 7.77 -15.88
N PHE A 310 -7.86 9.03 -15.87
CA PHE A 310 -8.16 9.78 -14.66
C PHE A 310 -9.63 10.12 -14.55
N ALA A 311 -10.20 9.90 -13.37
CA ALA A 311 -11.61 10.17 -13.09
C ALA A 311 -11.79 10.88 -11.75
N ALA A 312 -12.60 11.95 -11.72
CA ALA A 312 -12.85 12.73 -10.52
C ALA A 312 -14.05 12.18 -9.70
N ASP A 313 -14.99 11.52 -10.36
CA ASP A 313 -16.28 11.10 -9.82
C ASP A 313 -16.74 9.76 -10.42
N PRO A 314 -17.85 9.15 -9.91
CA PRO A 314 -18.36 7.88 -10.43
C PRO A 314 -18.67 7.89 -11.93
N ALA A 315 -19.26 8.97 -12.46
CA ALA A 315 -19.57 9.07 -13.88
C ALA A 315 -18.29 9.11 -14.74
N GLY A 316 -17.27 9.81 -14.27
CA GLY A 316 -15.93 9.80 -14.86
C GLY A 316 -15.31 8.41 -14.86
N PHE A 317 -15.35 7.68 -13.73
CA PHE A 317 -14.88 6.30 -13.67
C PHE A 317 -15.62 5.38 -14.63
N ALA A 318 -16.95 5.47 -14.69
CA ALA A 318 -17.76 4.68 -15.64
C ALA A 318 -17.32 4.94 -17.08
N ARG A 319 -17.13 6.21 -17.46
CA ARG A 319 -16.71 6.60 -18.81
C ARG A 319 -15.32 6.09 -19.14
N GLU A 320 -14.35 6.31 -18.25
CA GLU A 320 -12.95 5.89 -18.48
C GLU A 320 -12.82 4.35 -18.50
N MET A 321 -13.53 3.63 -17.62
CA MET A 321 -13.56 2.16 -17.65
C MET A 321 -14.24 1.62 -18.91
N THR A 322 -15.32 2.25 -19.37
CA THR A 322 -15.95 1.88 -20.64
C THR A 322 -15.00 2.07 -21.82
N ALA A 323 -14.33 3.22 -21.89
CA ALA A 323 -13.33 3.47 -22.93
C ALA A 323 -12.18 2.45 -22.89
N ALA A 324 -11.70 2.11 -21.70
CA ALA A 324 -10.63 1.11 -21.54
C ALA A 324 -11.06 -0.31 -21.94
N LEU A 325 -12.35 -0.65 -21.82
CA LEU A 325 -12.90 -1.93 -22.29
C LEU A 325 -13.07 -1.97 -23.81
N GLU A 326 -13.60 -0.88 -24.40
CA GLU A 326 -13.91 -0.81 -25.81
C GLU A 326 -12.68 -0.57 -26.69
N GLU A 327 -11.78 0.30 -26.24
CA GLU A 327 -10.56 0.71 -26.95
C GLU A 327 -9.36 0.76 -25.99
N PRO A 328 -8.83 -0.41 -25.56
CA PRO A 328 -7.72 -0.43 -24.61
C PRO A 328 -6.47 0.24 -25.20
N ALA A 329 -5.89 1.15 -24.44
CA ALA A 329 -4.65 1.83 -24.81
C ALA A 329 -3.46 0.86 -24.93
N ASP A 330 -2.43 1.26 -25.70
CA ASP A 330 -1.17 0.52 -25.75
C ASP A 330 -0.58 0.33 -24.33
N PRO A 331 -0.34 -0.89 -23.88
CA PRO A 331 0.21 -1.15 -22.55
C PRO A 331 1.71 -0.81 -22.42
N ALA A 332 2.43 -0.56 -23.51
CA ALA A 332 3.88 -0.38 -23.50
C ALA A 332 4.36 0.82 -22.65
N PRO A 333 3.73 2.00 -22.68
CA PRO A 333 4.11 3.12 -21.81
C PRO A 333 3.98 2.79 -20.33
N GLY A 334 2.87 2.17 -19.91
CA GLY A 334 2.64 1.76 -18.52
C GLY A 334 3.64 0.70 -18.04
N ARG A 335 3.93 -0.31 -18.86
CA ARG A 335 4.97 -1.31 -18.58
C ARG A 335 6.36 -0.68 -18.45
N THR A 336 6.69 0.27 -19.30
CA THR A 336 7.97 0.99 -19.26
C THR A 336 8.10 1.80 -17.97
N LEU A 337 7.05 2.51 -17.57
CA LEU A 337 7.01 3.24 -16.32
C LEU A 337 7.23 2.31 -15.12
N ALA A 338 6.48 1.21 -15.06
CA ALA A 338 6.59 0.23 -13.97
C ALA A 338 7.99 -0.41 -13.91
N ALA A 339 8.57 -0.75 -15.06
CA ALA A 339 9.91 -1.34 -15.13
C ALA A 339 11.02 -0.37 -14.69
N ALA A 340 10.82 0.94 -14.84
CA ALA A 340 11.78 1.96 -14.38
C ALA A 340 11.76 2.13 -12.84
N MET A 341 10.65 1.81 -12.17
CA MET A 341 10.49 1.95 -10.73
C MET A 341 10.89 0.66 -10.00
N THR A 342 12.16 0.51 -9.65
CA THR A 342 12.67 -0.74 -9.05
C THR A 342 12.93 -0.60 -7.55
N TRP A 343 12.67 -1.67 -6.79
CA TRP A 343 13.04 -1.75 -5.37
C TRP A 343 14.55 -1.65 -5.16
N THR A 344 15.35 -2.12 -6.12
CA THR A 344 16.81 -1.96 -6.06
C THR A 344 17.22 -0.48 -6.09
N GLN A 345 16.60 0.33 -6.93
CA GLN A 345 16.88 1.77 -6.96
C GLN A 345 16.38 2.46 -5.69
N ALA A 346 15.17 2.15 -5.23
CA ALA A 346 14.66 2.65 -3.96
C ALA A 346 15.60 2.32 -2.79
N ALA A 347 16.05 1.06 -2.69
CA ALA A 347 16.98 0.62 -1.66
C ALA A 347 18.34 1.35 -1.73
N LYS A 348 18.91 1.52 -2.93
CA LYS A 348 20.15 2.29 -3.11
C LYS A 348 20.01 3.72 -2.60
N THR A 349 18.90 4.38 -2.91
CA THR A 349 18.63 5.75 -2.49
C THR A 349 18.47 5.84 -0.96
N HIS A 350 17.74 4.90 -0.34
CA HIS A 350 17.64 4.81 1.13
C HIS A 350 18.99 4.60 1.79
N VAL A 351 19.80 3.64 1.30
CA VAL A 351 21.11 3.34 1.87
C VAL A 351 22.05 4.54 1.75
N ASN A 352 22.03 5.27 0.65
CA ASN A 352 22.80 6.50 0.49
C ASN A 352 22.32 7.57 1.47
N PHE A 353 21.02 7.75 1.62
CA PHE A 353 20.45 8.67 2.61
C PHE A 353 20.88 8.33 4.05
N TYR A 354 20.83 7.06 4.44
CA TYR A 354 21.31 6.63 5.76
C TYR A 354 22.78 6.95 5.98
N ARG A 355 23.62 6.81 4.95
CA ARG A 355 25.04 7.15 5.04
C ARG A 355 25.26 8.64 5.25
N THR A 356 24.49 9.51 4.59
CA THR A 356 24.60 10.96 4.78
C THR A 356 24.24 11.38 6.20
N LEU A 357 23.20 10.79 6.79
CA LEU A 357 22.81 11.07 8.17
C LEU A 357 23.90 10.67 9.17
N ARG A 358 24.54 9.51 8.99
CA ARG A 358 25.63 9.06 9.86
C ARG A 358 26.92 9.88 9.76
N THR A 359 27.11 10.61 8.68
CA THR A 359 28.30 11.47 8.50
C THR A 359 28.11 12.88 9.03
N GLN A 360 26.86 13.35 9.12
CA GLN A 360 26.52 14.68 9.62
C GLN A 360 26.45 14.74 11.14
N ASP A 361 26.04 13.65 11.77
CA ASP A 361 25.99 13.51 13.21
C ASP A 361 27.03 12.46 13.59
N GLY A 362 28.06 12.83 14.35
CA GLY A 362 28.90 11.82 15.02
C GLY A 362 27.99 10.83 15.78
N PRO A 363 28.49 9.71 16.32
CA PRO A 363 27.63 8.65 16.86
C PRO A 363 26.60 9.27 17.81
N HIS A 364 25.32 9.18 17.43
CA HIS A 364 24.22 9.56 18.32
C HIS A 364 24.33 8.73 19.61
N PRO A 365 24.22 9.34 20.78
CA PRO A 365 24.34 8.65 22.06
C PRO A 365 23.22 7.64 22.30
#